data_8c9e0f352f688547523e728ca5b44e8a
#
_entry.id   8c9e0f352f688547523e728ca5b44e8a
#
_cell.length_a   1.000
_cell.length_b   1.000
_cell.length_c   1.000
_cell.angle_alpha   90.00
_cell.angle_beta   90.00
_cell.angle_gamma   90.00
#
_symmetry.space_group_name_H-M   'P 1'
#
loop_
_entity.id
_entity.type
_entity.pdbx_description
1 polymer ?
#
loop_
_entity_poly.entity_id
_entity_poly.type
_entity_poly.pdbx_seq_one_letter_code
_entity_poly.pdbx_strand_id
1 'polypeptide(L)'
;PQTALAAAGFTADHLNRKYGFKINTSNLNPNRFNIENLPHFFLGSLGKKVTLSRTAPDDLPILHPDFLTHMHLEIPDKNINAEGPFEIIYNKKEMDPVNIKHSNYYDGDRYHIYGYGDRPLLTINNLDPSGLSDRKLLVIKDSFGDTMMPLLSLGCHDLTVVDIRHFNGSLRTLIK
;
A
#
# COMPACT_ATOMS: atom_id res chain seq x y z
N PRO A 1 1.89 3.03 9.02
CA PRO A 1 2.26 3.55 7.70
C PRO A 1 3.64 4.21 7.66
N GLN A 2 4.03 5.00 8.67
CA GLN A 2 5.38 5.61 8.73
C GLN A 2 6.50 4.56 8.71
N THR A 3 6.35 3.47 9.48
CA THR A 3 7.29 2.33 9.43
C THR A 3 7.30 1.69 8.04
N ALA A 4 6.13 1.58 7.39
CA ALA A 4 6.02 1.04 6.04
C ALA A 4 6.72 1.93 5.01
N LEU A 5 6.62 3.27 5.14
CA LEU A 5 7.35 4.22 4.30
C LEU A 5 8.86 4.10 4.49
N ALA A 6 9.33 4.00 5.74
CA ALA A 6 10.74 3.77 6.03
C ALA A 6 11.23 2.44 5.42
N ALA A 7 10.44 1.37 5.53
CA ALA A 7 10.76 0.07 4.93
C ALA A 7 10.81 0.14 3.40
N ALA A 8 9.89 0.88 2.75
CA ALA A 8 9.90 1.11 1.31
C ALA A 8 11.18 1.86 0.88
N GLY A 9 11.55 2.93 1.61
CA GLY A 9 12.78 3.67 1.36
C GLY A 9 14.03 2.80 1.51
N PHE A 10 14.12 2.02 2.58
CA PHE A 10 15.23 1.10 2.80
C PHE A 10 15.35 0.04 1.69
N THR A 11 14.21 -0.52 1.28
CA THR A 11 14.14 -1.50 0.18
C THR A 11 14.61 -0.88 -1.13
N ALA A 12 14.14 0.33 -1.46
CA ALA A 12 14.53 1.06 -2.65
C ALA A 12 16.04 1.36 -2.67
N ASP A 13 16.60 1.84 -1.55
CA ASP A 13 18.03 2.07 -1.41
C ASP A 13 18.86 0.80 -1.57
N HIS A 14 18.40 -0.31 -1.01
CA HIS A 14 19.07 -1.61 -1.16
C HIS A 14 19.08 -2.07 -2.62
N LEU A 15 17.94 -2.01 -3.30
CA LEU A 15 17.81 -2.38 -4.71
C LEU A 15 18.67 -1.48 -5.62
N ASN A 16 18.70 -0.18 -5.33
CA ASN A 16 19.54 0.76 -6.07
C ASN A 16 21.02 0.44 -5.92
N ARG A 17 21.51 0.26 -4.69
CA ARG A 17 22.92 0.01 -4.40
C ARG A 17 23.41 -1.33 -4.91
N LYS A 18 22.60 -2.38 -4.71
CA LYS A 18 23.03 -3.76 -5.00
C LYS A 18 22.77 -4.17 -6.44
N TYR A 19 21.69 -3.67 -7.04
CA TYR A 19 21.21 -4.14 -8.35
C TYR A 19 21.05 -3.02 -9.38
N GLY A 20 21.32 -1.78 -9.04
CA GLY A 20 21.24 -0.64 -9.96
C GLY A 20 19.82 -0.34 -10.48
N PHE A 21 18.81 -0.47 -9.61
CA PHE A 21 17.39 -0.31 -10.03
C PHE A 21 17.00 1.11 -10.39
N LYS A 22 17.65 2.13 -9.84
CA LYS A 22 17.30 3.55 -10.02
C LYS A 22 15.88 3.91 -9.55
N ILE A 23 15.43 3.30 -8.46
CA ILE A 23 14.17 3.69 -7.80
C ILE A 23 14.35 5.11 -7.25
N ASN A 24 13.35 5.96 -7.46
CA ASN A 24 13.40 7.35 -6.97
C ASN A 24 13.11 7.41 -5.47
N THR A 25 14.15 7.39 -4.65
CA THR A 25 14.05 7.43 -3.19
C THR A 25 13.64 8.79 -2.65
N SER A 26 13.73 9.87 -3.45
CA SER A 26 13.27 11.19 -3.02
C SER A 26 11.75 11.24 -2.83
N ASN A 27 11.00 10.45 -3.60
CA ASN A 27 9.55 10.30 -3.46
C ASN A 27 9.15 9.49 -2.22
N LEU A 28 10.11 8.82 -1.57
CA LEU A 28 9.92 8.04 -0.35
C LEU A 28 10.42 8.78 0.91
N ASN A 29 10.80 10.05 0.78
CA ASN A 29 11.22 10.85 1.90
C ASN A 29 10.02 11.19 2.81
N PRO A 30 10.04 10.86 4.10
CA PRO A 30 8.92 11.14 5.02
C PRO A 30 8.47 12.60 5.08
N ASN A 31 9.37 13.55 4.82
CA ASN A 31 9.08 14.98 4.81
C ASN A 31 8.23 15.42 3.60
N ARG A 32 7.96 14.51 2.67
CA ARG A 32 7.14 14.75 1.48
C ARG A 32 5.74 14.16 1.60
N PHE A 33 5.26 13.97 2.82
CA PHE A 33 3.93 13.44 3.07
C PHE A 33 3.18 14.28 4.09
N ASN A 34 1.96 14.64 3.76
CA ASN A 34 0.98 15.09 4.72
C ASN A 34 0.34 13.88 5.41
N ILE A 35 0.06 14.01 6.70
CA ILE A 35 -0.50 12.92 7.51
C ILE A 35 -1.92 13.29 7.92
N GLU A 36 -2.87 12.48 7.50
CA GLU A 36 -4.25 12.48 7.99
C GLU A 36 -4.38 11.39 9.05
N ASN A 37 -4.74 11.75 10.28
CA ASN A 37 -4.99 10.77 11.33
C ASN A 37 -6.48 10.42 11.40
N LEU A 38 -6.79 9.14 11.30
CA LEU A 38 -8.13 8.60 11.57
C LEU A 38 -8.16 8.15 13.03
N PRO A 39 -8.79 8.92 13.95
CA PRO A 39 -8.72 8.66 15.38
C PRO A 39 -9.52 7.40 15.75
N HIS A 40 -9.00 6.61 16.68
CA HIS A 40 -9.62 5.38 17.20
C HIS A 40 -10.12 4.44 16.09
N PHE A 41 -9.33 4.31 15.05
CA PHE A 41 -9.76 3.65 13.82
C PHE A 41 -9.39 2.17 13.77
N PHE A 42 -8.24 1.79 14.32
CA PHE A 42 -7.63 0.50 14.10
C PHE A 42 -7.50 -0.33 15.37
N LEU A 43 -8.07 -1.54 15.35
CA LEU A 43 -7.83 -2.55 16.36
C LEU A 43 -7.09 -3.73 15.72
N GLY A 44 -5.79 -3.81 15.94
CA GLY A 44 -4.96 -4.88 15.38
C GLY A 44 -5.37 -6.28 15.85
N SER A 45 -4.85 -7.30 15.18
CA SER A 45 -5.19 -8.71 15.47
C SER A 45 -4.94 -9.12 16.92
N LEU A 46 -3.93 -8.55 17.57
CA LEU A 46 -3.68 -8.76 19.00
C LEU A 46 -4.72 -8.04 19.85
N GLY A 47 -5.09 -6.80 19.51
CA GLY A 47 -6.14 -6.05 20.18
C GLY A 47 -7.49 -6.79 20.12
N LYS A 48 -7.83 -7.38 18.96
CA LYS A 48 -9.02 -8.22 18.79
C LYS A 48 -9.03 -9.42 19.75
N LYS A 49 -7.87 -10.03 20.05
CA LYS A 49 -7.75 -11.16 20.98
C LYS A 49 -7.92 -10.76 22.46
N VAL A 50 -7.44 -9.56 22.82
CA VAL A 50 -7.52 -9.10 24.23
C VAL A 50 -8.76 -8.26 24.52
N THR A 51 -9.53 -7.93 23.54
CA THR A 51 -10.80 -7.18 23.54
C THR A 51 -10.69 -5.69 23.91
N LEU A 52 -11.72 -4.93 23.56
CA LEU A 52 -11.80 -3.48 23.85
C LEU A 52 -11.87 -3.16 25.36
N SER A 53 -12.13 -4.16 26.22
CA SER A 53 -12.06 -3.98 27.67
C SER A 53 -10.64 -3.83 28.19
N ARG A 54 -9.63 -4.24 27.41
CA ARG A 54 -8.23 -4.24 27.80
C ARG A 54 -7.33 -3.36 26.93
N THR A 55 -7.82 -2.94 25.76
CA THR A 55 -7.08 -2.07 24.85
C THR A 55 -8.04 -1.16 24.10
N ALA A 56 -7.64 0.09 23.88
CA ALA A 56 -8.36 0.99 23.01
C ALA A 56 -7.93 0.80 21.56
N PRO A 57 -8.77 1.15 20.56
CA PRO A 57 -8.33 1.25 19.19
C PRO A 57 -7.25 2.33 19.03
N ASP A 58 -6.29 2.05 18.18
CA ASP A 58 -5.24 2.97 17.80
C ASP A 58 -5.72 3.92 16.70
N ASP A 59 -5.10 5.08 16.60
CA ASP A 59 -5.23 5.95 15.46
C ASP A 59 -4.54 5.32 14.23
N LEU A 60 -5.13 5.51 13.06
CA LEU A 60 -4.53 5.08 11.81
C LEU A 60 -4.09 6.30 10.99
N PRO A 61 -2.78 6.57 10.86
CA PRO A 61 -2.28 7.63 9.99
C PRO A 61 -2.34 7.21 8.53
N ILE A 62 -2.91 8.07 7.68
CA ILE A 62 -2.90 7.96 6.23
C ILE A 62 -1.87 8.94 5.68
N LEU A 63 -1.03 8.48 4.77
CA LEU A 63 0.06 9.26 4.19
C LEU A 63 -0.35 9.77 2.81
N HIS A 64 -0.39 11.08 2.63
CA HIS A 64 -0.69 11.75 1.36
C HIS A 64 0.58 12.39 0.81
N PRO A 65 1.07 12.03 -0.40
CA PRO A 65 2.18 12.73 -1.04
C PRO A 65 1.88 14.24 -1.15
N ASP A 66 2.86 15.09 -0.86
CA ASP A 66 2.78 16.54 -1.03
C ASP A 66 3.14 17.01 -2.45
N PHE A 67 3.30 16.08 -3.35
CA PHE A 67 3.67 16.28 -4.74
C PHE A 67 2.65 15.65 -5.70
N LEU A 68 2.62 16.14 -6.91
CA LEU A 68 1.76 15.60 -7.96
C LEU A 68 2.15 14.17 -8.27
N THR A 69 1.15 13.32 -8.38
CA THR A 69 1.28 11.90 -8.72
C THR A 69 0.28 11.53 -9.80
N HIS A 70 0.67 10.62 -10.68
CA HIS A 70 -0.23 10.08 -11.69
C HIS A 70 -0.03 8.57 -11.75
N MET A 71 -1.00 7.83 -11.23
CA MET A 71 -0.93 6.40 -11.01
C MET A 71 -2.00 5.68 -11.84
N HIS A 72 -1.70 4.46 -12.24
CA HIS A 72 -2.69 3.51 -12.75
C HIS A 72 -2.70 2.29 -11.82
N LEU A 73 -3.89 1.90 -11.39
CA LEU A 73 -4.13 0.76 -10.50
C LEU A 73 -4.99 -0.27 -11.18
N GLU A 74 -4.54 -1.52 -11.18
CA GLU A 74 -5.33 -2.65 -11.62
C GLU A 74 -5.41 -3.73 -10.54
N ILE A 75 -6.65 -4.15 -10.20
CA ILE A 75 -6.94 -5.23 -9.25
C ILE A 75 -7.98 -6.15 -9.90
N PRO A 76 -7.55 -7.23 -10.57
CA PRO A 76 -8.42 -8.04 -11.41
C PRO A 76 -9.58 -8.70 -10.66
N ASP A 77 -9.35 -9.22 -9.46
CA ASP A 77 -10.38 -9.89 -8.63
C ASP A 77 -11.47 -8.94 -8.11
N LYS A 78 -11.26 -7.63 -8.23
CA LYS A 78 -12.21 -6.58 -7.86
C LYS A 78 -12.78 -5.83 -9.07
N ASN A 79 -12.36 -6.16 -10.29
CA ASN A 79 -12.66 -5.40 -11.50
C ASN A 79 -12.33 -3.90 -11.34
N ILE A 80 -11.24 -3.59 -10.62
CA ILE A 80 -10.73 -2.23 -10.49
C ILE A 80 -9.68 -2.03 -11.58
N ASN A 81 -9.89 -0.99 -12.37
CA ASN A 81 -8.95 -0.44 -13.33
C ASN A 81 -9.15 1.07 -13.27
N ALA A 82 -8.24 1.77 -12.61
CA ALA A 82 -8.39 3.18 -12.26
C ALA A 82 -7.12 3.95 -12.55
N GLU A 83 -7.26 5.18 -13.02
CA GLU A 83 -6.17 6.12 -13.25
C GLU A 83 -6.46 7.43 -12.52
N GLY A 84 -5.43 8.00 -11.88
CA GLY A 84 -5.56 9.22 -11.09
C GLY A 84 -4.39 9.46 -10.15
N PRO A 85 -4.55 10.38 -9.18
CA PRO A 85 -3.52 10.63 -8.17
C PRO A 85 -3.31 9.41 -7.26
N PHE A 86 -2.26 9.42 -6.44
CA PHE A 86 -1.87 8.33 -5.56
C PHE A 86 -3.01 7.79 -4.69
N GLU A 87 -3.96 8.65 -4.32
CA GLU A 87 -5.12 8.31 -3.51
C GLU A 87 -6.07 7.27 -4.14
N ILE A 88 -5.94 6.96 -5.44
CA ILE A 88 -6.68 5.84 -6.05
C ILE A 88 -6.32 4.48 -5.43
N ILE A 89 -5.14 4.39 -4.82
CA ILE A 89 -4.63 3.17 -4.17
C ILE A 89 -5.36 2.91 -2.84
N TYR A 90 -6.00 3.93 -2.27
CA TYR A 90 -6.75 3.79 -1.02
C TYR A 90 -8.18 3.35 -1.27
N ASN A 91 -8.62 2.35 -0.53
CA ASN A 91 -10.03 1.98 -0.48
C ASN A 91 -10.82 3.01 0.35
N LYS A 92 -11.30 4.07 -0.32
CA LYS A 92 -12.02 5.18 0.33
C LYS A 92 -13.28 4.74 1.07
N LYS A 93 -13.90 3.62 0.69
CA LYS A 93 -15.07 3.09 1.40
C LYS A 93 -14.72 2.65 2.83
N GLU A 94 -13.51 2.16 3.04
CA GLU A 94 -13.03 1.80 4.38
C GLU A 94 -12.64 3.01 5.21
N MET A 95 -12.44 4.18 4.58
CA MET A 95 -12.12 5.44 5.25
C MET A 95 -13.36 6.23 5.66
N ASP A 96 -14.54 5.88 5.16
CA ASP A 96 -15.77 6.61 5.43
C ASP A 96 -16.11 6.60 6.93
N PRO A 97 -16.21 7.77 7.59
CA PRO A 97 -16.56 7.88 9.02
C PRO A 97 -17.87 7.18 9.39
N VAL A 98 -18.82 7.09 8.47
CA VAL A 98 -20.10 6.37 8.70
C VAL A 98 -19.82 4.88 8.87
N ASN A 99 -18.97 4.32 8.04
CA ASN A 99 -18.56 2.92 8.16
C ASN A 99 -17.73 2.67 9.44
N ILE A 100 -16.98 3.69 9.91
CA ILE A 100 -16.22 3.62 11.16
C ILE A 100 -17.15 3.51 12.36
N LYS A 101 -18.20 4.34 12.42
CA LYS A 101 -19.13 4.41 13.55
C LYS A 101 -19.99 3.14 13.70
N HIS A 102 -20.28 2.47 12.62
CA HIS A 102 -21.17 1.31 12.59
C HIS A 102 -20.43 -0.04 12.48
N SER A 103 -19.12 -0.03 12.23
CA SER A 103 -18.37 -1.27 12.09
C SER A 103 -17.89 -1.77 13.45
N ASN A 104 -18.19 -3.02 13.72
CA ASN A 104 -17.55 -3.74 14.81
C ASN A 104 -16.05 -3.86 14.50
N TYR A 105 -15.20 -3.44 15.44
CA TYR A 105 -13.75 -3.57 15.33
C TYR A 105 -13.28 -5.02 15.13
N TYR A 106 -14.11 -5.99 15.43
CA TYR A 106 -13.79 -7.42 15.32
C TYR A 106 -14.06 -7.99 13.92
N ASP A 107 -14.99 -7.42 13.15
CA ASP A 107 -15.49 -7.98 11.90
C ASP A 107 -14.73 -7.52 10.65
N GLY A 108 -13.98 -6.44 10.73
CA GLY A 108 -13.22 -5.88 9.60
C GLY A 108 -11.71 -5.93 9.80
N ASP A 109 -10.98 -5.88 8.71
CA ASP A 109 -9.56 -5.60 8.72
C ASP A 109 -9.31 -4.21 8.11
N ARG A 110 -9.03 -3.24 8.97
CA ARG A 110 -8.83 -1.84 8.59
C ARG A 110 -7.56 -1.60 7.78
N TYR A 111 -6.65 -2.57 7.72
CA TYR A 111 -5.53 -2.54 6.78
C TYR A 111 -5.97 -2.58 5.31
N HIS A 112 -7.19 -3.01 5.03
CA HIS A 112 -7.77 -3.02 3.69
C HIS A 112 -7.92 -1.63 3.04
N ILE A 113 -7.67 -0.56 3.79
CA ILE A 113 -7.51 0.78 3.21
C ILE A 113 -6.36 0.81 2.21
N TYR A 114 -5.24 0.20 2.53
CA TYR A 114 -4.07 0.18 1.67
C TYR A 114 -4.19 -0.93 0.63
N GLY A 115 -4.07 -0.58 -0.65
CA GLY A 115 -4.08 -1.54 -1.75
C GLY A 115 -5.32 -2.45 -1.81
N TYR A 116 -6.42 -2.04 -1.18
CA TYR A 116 -7.64 -2.83 -1.03
C TYR A 116 -7.45 -4.15 -0.27
N GLY A 117 -6.40 -4.23 0.56
CA GLY A 117 -6.09 -5.37 1.42
C GLY A 117 -5.40 -6.54 0.71
N ASP A 118 -5.55 -7.73 1.27
CA ASP A 118 -4.92 -8.96 0.75
C ASP A 118 -5.49 -9.33 -0.63
N ARG A 119 -4.89 -8.84 -1.70
CA ARG A 119 -5.27 -9.15 -3.08
C ARG A 119 -4.35 -10.20 -3.69
N PRO A 120 -4.90 -11.20 -4.40
CA PRO A 120 -4.09 -12.21 -5.09
C PRO A 120 -3.05 -11.58 -6.01
N LEU A 121 -3.48 -10.57 -6.75
CA LEU A 121 -2.68 -9.82 -7.70
C LEU A 121 -3.15 -8.37 -7.72
N LEU A 122 -2.20 -7.46 -7.70
CA LEU A 122 -2.44 -6.06 -7.98
C LEU A 122 -1.25 -5.49 -8.76
N THR A 123 -1.52 -4.57 -9.69
CA THR A 123 -0.50 -3.85 -10.45
C THR A 123 -0.66 -2.35 -10.20
N ILE A 124 0.45 -1.68 -9.92
CA ILE A 124 0.52 -0.24 -9.78
C ILE A 124 1.55 0.28 -10.77
N ASN A 125 1.12 1.14 -11.69
CA ASN A 125 2.01 1.85 -12.58
C ASN A 125 2.05 3.32 -12.17
N ASN A 126 3.25 3.86 -11.99
CA ASN A 126 3.46 5.28 -11.81
C ASN A 126 3.71 5.88 -13.19
N LEU A 127 2.76 6.69 -13.64
CA LEU A 127 2.76 7.29 -14.99
C LEU A 127 3.48 8.64 -15.03
N ASP A 128 4.08 9.06 -13.90
CA ASP A 128 4.92 10.26 -13.88
C ASP A 128 6.20 10.02 -14.71
N PRO A 129 6.44 10.78 -15.78
CA PRO A 129 7.58 10.58 -16.66
C PRO A 129 8.94 10.96 -16.04
N SER A 130 8.96 11.57 -14.87
CA SER A 130 10.17 12.15 -14.28
C SER A 130 11.07 11.14 -13.57
N GLY A 131 11.98 10.51 -14.31
CA GLY A 131 13.18 9.88 -13.75
C GLY A 131 12.96 8.54 -13.04
N LEU A 132 11.88 7.84 -13.34
CA LEU A 132 11.63 6.51 -12.80
C LEU A 132 12.40 5.43 -13.59
N SER A 133 12.72 4.34 -12.90
CA SER A 133 13.39 3.19 -13.51
C SER A 133 12.51 2.49 -14.52
N ASP A 134 13.04 2.13 -15.69
CA ASP A 134 12.37 1.29 -16.69
C ASP A 134 12.21 -0.18 -16.24
N ARG A 135 12.77 -0.53 -15.08
CA ARG A 135 12.71 -1.89 -14.55
C ARG A 135 11.37 -2.16 -13.89
N LYS A 136 10.80 -3.30 -14.23
CA LYS A 136 9.61 -3.83 -13.57
C LYS A 136 10.00 -4.50 -12.26
N LEU A 137 9.21 -4.26 -11.22
CA LEU A 137 9.41 -4.85 -9.91
C LEU A 137 8.26 -5.81 -9.61
N LEU A 138 8.59 -7.09 -9.42
CA LEU A 138 7.64 -8.09 -8.91
C LEU A 138 7.91 -8.29 -7.41
N VAL A 139 6.89 -8.06 -6.61
CA VAL A 139 6.97 -8.27 -5.15
C VAL A 139 6.00 -9.37 -4.74
N ILE A 140 6.54 -10.34 -4.02
CA ILE A 140 5.75 -11.38 -3.36
C ILE A 140 5.64 -10.99 -1.89
N LYS A 141 4.43 -10.89 -1.38
CA LYS A 141 4.16 -10.39 -0.02
C LYS A 141 3.15 -11.27 0.73
N ASP A 142 3.05 -11.05 2.03
CA ASP A 142 1.93 -11.37 2.91
C ASP A 142 1.21 -10.08 3.33
N SER A 143 0.30 -10.13 4.32
CA SER A 143 -0.45 -8.96 4.81
C SER A 143 0.42 -7.81 5.33
N PHE A 144 1.65 -8.08 5.80
CA PHE A 144 2.56 -7.01 6.23
C PHE A 144 3.02 -6.11 5.08
N GLY A 145 3.00 -6.63 3.85
CA GLY A 145 3.33 -5.85 2.66
C GLY A 145 2.24 -4.87 2.21
N ASP A 146 1.00 -5.00 2.65
CA ASP A 146 -0.13 -4.23 2.14
C ASP A 146 0.09 -2.71 2.20
N THR A 147 0.62 -2.22 3.31
CA THR A 147 0.90 -0.78 3.48
C THR A 147 2.18 -0.34 2.77
N MET A 148 3.19 -1.23 2.67
CA MET A 148 4.49 -0.89 2.11
C MET A 148 4.46 -0.78 0.57
N MET A 149 3.71 -1.67 -0.10
CA MET A 149 3.73 -1.76 -1.56
C MET A 149 3.18 -0.51 -2.26
N PRO A 150 2.05 0.08 -1.83
CA PRO A 150 1.59 1.34 -2.39
C PRO A 150 2.63 2.45 -2.28
N LEU A 151 3.30 2.56 -1.13
CA LEU A 151 4.32 3.58 -0.92
C LEU A 151 5.54 3.35 -1.82
N LEU A 152 5.99 2.10 -1.95
CA LEU A 152 7.11 1.75 -2.83
C LEU A 152 6.84 2.12 -4.29
N SER A 153 5.59 2.03 -4.75
CA SER A 153 5.20 2.37 -6.12
C SER A 153 5.46 3.83 -6.49
N LEU A 154 5.54 4.74 -5.51
CA LEU A 154 5.89 6.14 -5.76
C LEU A 154 7.31 6.33 -6.30
N GLY A 155 8.19 5.36 -6.06
CA GLY A 155 9.59 5.42 -6.50
C GLY A 155 9.88 4.60 -7.76
N CYS A 156 8.98 3.75 -8.25
CA CYS A 156 9.19 2.86 -9.39
C CYS A 156 8.08 2.99 -10.44
N HIS A 157 8.42 2.71 -11.71
CA HIS A 157 7.45 2.82 -12.81
C HIS A 157 6.42 1.70 -12.77
N ASP A 158 6.88 0.44 -12.72
CA ASP A 158 6.01 -0.74 -12.75
C ASP A 158 6.19 -1.57 -11.47
N LEU A 159 5.12 -1.75 -10.72
CA LEU A 159 5.07 -2.60 -9.54
C LEU A 159 3.95 -3.62 -9.68
N THR A 160 4.32 -4.90 -9.76
CA THR A 160 3.38 -6.02 -9.66
C THR A 160 3.50 -6.64 -8.27
N VAL A 161 2.38 -6.77 -7.57
CA VAL A 161 2.32 -7.32 -6.22
C VAL A 161 1.49 -8.59 -6.20
N VAL A 162 2.03 -9.62 -5.60
CA VAL A 162 1.39 -10.94 -5.48
C VAL A 162 1.34 -11.36 -4.02
N ASP A 163 0.15 -11.70 -3.56
CA ASP A 163 -0.02 -12.44 -2.30
C ASP A 163 -0.16 -13.93 -2.60
N ILE A 164 0.90 -14.70 -2.36
CA ILE A 164 0.93 -16.13 -2.71
C ILE A 164 -0.06 -16.97 -1.93
N ARG A 165 -0.61 -16.48 -0.81
CA ARG A 165 -1.66 -17.17 -0.04
C ARG A 165 -2.97 -17.24 -0.82
N HIS A 166 -3.18 -16.29 -1.73
CA HIS A 166 -4.42 -16.10 -2.49
C HIS A 166 -4.23 -16.24 -4.00
N PHE A 167 -2.99 -16.20 -4.49
CA PHE A 167 -2.69 -16.26 -5.92
C PHE A 167 -2.59 -17.69 -6.42
N ASN A 168 -3.49 -18.06 -7.33
CA ASN A 168 -3.55 -19.40 -7.93
C ASN A 168 -2.91 -19.47 -9.32
N GLY A 169 -2.29 -18.38 -9.79
CA GLY A 169 -1.64 -18.32 -11.10
C GLY A 169 -0.19 -18.78 -11.09
N SER A 170 0.46 -18.71 -12.26
CA SER A 170 1.89 -18.99 -12.38
C SER A 170 2.71 -17.71 -12.24
N LEU A 171 3.61 -17.66 -11.27
CA LEU A 171 4.55 -16.54 -11.13
C LEU A 171 5.44 -16.37 -12.37
N ARG A 172 5.76 -17.48 -13.08
CA ARG A 172 6.55 -17.43 -14.31
C ARG A 172 5.90 -16.59 -15.41
N THR A 173 4.56 -16.49 -15.45
CA THR A 173 3.86 -15.68 -16.44
C THR A 173 3.92 -14.19 -16.14
N LEU A 174 4.19 -13.81 -14.89
CA LEU A 174 4.32 -12.41 -14.45
C LEU A 174 5.72 -11.84 -14.67
N ILE A 175 6.72 -12.70 -14.93
CA ILE A 175 8.14 -12.30 -15.06
C ILE A 175 8.52 -12.06 -16.55
N LYS A 176 7.60 -12.24 -17.47
CA LYS A 176 7.87 -12.11 -18.91
C LYS A 176 7.85 -10.67 -19.41
#